data_a62be9c2e8069d38bdeed85a227ddd3f
#
_entry.id   a62be9c2e8069d38bdeed85a227ddd3f
#
_cell.length_a   1.000
_cell.length_b   1.000
_cell.length_c   1.000
_cell.angle_alpha   90.00
_cell.angle_beta   90.00
_cell.angle_gamma   90.00
#
_symmetry.space_group_name_H-M   'P 1'
#
loop_
_entity.id
_entity.type
_entity.pdbx_description
1 polymer ?
#
loop_
_entity_poly.entity_id
_entity_poly.type
_entity_poly.pdbx_seq_one_letter_code
_entity_poly.pdbx_strand_id
1 'polypeptide(L)'
;MLGERWTLLILRELIGGPRRYGDLRVQLPGIATNLLADRLRELEEAGLVDREELPPPIARTVYTLSDTGWHKVLPVVKAIATFGLEMVVPDESALTPLNGFLAGILLAFDPATAGDLHASYRIEIDDRRFEFAVDRAGLTAAQGAPAVTLRATAADLIAARMGTTAAERKAALRRVKFDGDAGTVDEMRRVFALSGDPGLQAT
;
A
#
# COMPACT_ATOMS: atom_id res chain seq x y z
N MET A 1 -7.30 19.99 7.15
CA MET A 1 -6.56 18.76 7.46
C MET A 1 -5.94 18.12 6.21
N LEU A 2 -6.69 17.52 5.25
CA LEU A 2 -6.07 16.84 4.07
C LEU A 2 -5.26 17.77 3.14
N GLY A 3 -5.58 19.05 3.06
CA GLY A 3 -4.82 20.05 2.30
C GLY A 3 -3.50 20.49 2.94
N GLU A 4 -3.20 20.05 4.13
CA GLU A 4 -1.96 20.38 4.82
C GLU A 4 -0.78 19.58 4.24
N ARG A 5 0.33 20.24 4.03
CA ARG A 5 1.48 19.76 3.25
C ARG A 5 1.93 18.33 3.58
N TRP A 6 1.90 17.90 4.84
CA TRP A 6 2.47 16.61 5.26
C TRP A 6 1.42 15.52 5.49
N THR A 7 0.15 15.89 5.59
CA THR A 7 -0.93 14.95 5.96
C THR A 7 -1.03 13.76 5.00
N LEU A 8 -1.10 14.03 3.70
CA LEU A 8 -1.19 12.95 2.70
C LEU A 8 0.07 12.09 2.65
N LEU A 9 1.24 12.66 2.92
CA LEU A 9 2.49 11.91 2.96
C LEU A 9 2.55 10.99 4.19
N ILE A 10 2.06 11.46 5.35
CA ILE A 10 1.94 10.63 6.56
C ILE A 10 0.97 9.47 6.31
N LEU A 11 -0.21 9.76 5.77
CA LEU A 11 -1.23 8.74 5.46
C LEU A 11 -0.70 7.71 4.46
N ARG A 12 0.04 8.14 3.43
CA ARG A 12 0.72 7.24 2.48
C ARG A 12 1.67 6.27 3.19
N GLU A 13 2.46 6.74 4.14
CA GLU A 13 3.38 5.89 4.91
C GLU A 13 2.61 4.87 5.77
N LEU A 14 1.47 5.26 6.33
CA LEU A 14 0.62 4.40 7.16
C LEU A 14 -0.17 3.36 6.34
N ILE A 15 -0.48 3.62 5.07
CA ILE A 15 -0.99 2.60 4.13
C ILE A 15 0.00 1.43 4.04
N GLY A 16 1.29 1.70 4.14
CA GLY A 16 2.34 0.69 4.19
C GLY A 16 2.39 -0.15 5.48
N GLY A 17 1.42 -0.02 6.38
CA GLY A 17 1.34 -0.74 7.64
C GLY A 17 1.79 0.08 8.86
N PRO A 18 1.77 -0.52 10.06
CA PRO A 18 2.12 0.17 11.30
C PRO A 18 3.50 0.82 11.25
N ARG A 19 3.60 2.05 11.74
CA ARG A 19 4.86 2.83 11.80
C ARG A 19 5.06 3.41 13.19
N ARG A 20 6.32 3.41 13.64
CA ARG A 20 6.73 4.19 14.81
C ARG A 20 6.92 5.64 14.42
N TYR A 21 6.87 6.50 15.41
CA TYR A 21 7.18 7.91 15.21
C TYR A 21 8.56 8.12 14.54
N GLY A 22 9.58 7.38 15.00
CA GLY A 22 10.93 7.43 14.43
C GLY A 22 10.98 6.98 12.97
N ASP A 23 10.23 5.93 12.62
CA ASP A 23 10.15 5.41 11.25
C ASP A 23 9.53 6.47 10.31
N LEU A 24 8.45 7.12 10.73
CA LEU A 24 7.83 8.22 9.99
C LEU A 24 8.79 9.39 9.77
N ARG A 25 9.58 9.76 10.78
CA ARG A 25 10.60 10.81 10.63
C ARG A 25 11.66 10.48 9.59
N VAL A 26 12.09 9.22 9.55
CA VAL A 26 13.09 8.76 8.57
C VAL A 26 12.52 8.78 7.15
N GLN A 27 11.25 8.34 6.99
CA GLN A 27 10.61 8.25 5.68
C GLN A 27 10.09 9.61 5.16
N LEU A 28 10.00 10.61 6.02
CA LEU A 28 9.49 11.95 5.69
C LEU A 28 10.59 13.01 5.94
N PRO A 29 11.68 13.00 5.16
CA PRO A 29 12.78 13.94 5.36
C PRO A 29 12.29 15.38 5.20
N GLY A 30 12.70 16.25 6.14
CA GLY A 30 12.33 17.65 6.16
C GLY A 30 11.07 17.99 6.97
N ILE A 31 10.34 17.00 7.51
CA ILE A 31 9.26 17.29 8.45
C ILE A 31 9.84 17.71 9.82
N ALA A 32 9.36 18.84 10.35
CA ALA A 32 9.71 19.25 11.71
C ALA A 32 9.09 18.29 12.74
N THR A 33 9.84 17.96 13.81
CA THR A 33 9.40 17.02 14.86
C THR A 33 8.04 17.40 15.44
N ASN A 34 7.87 18.67 15.82
CA ASN A 34 6.59 19.13 16.40
C ASN A 34 5.45 19.01 15.40
N LEU A 35 5.70 19.33 14.12
CA LEU A 35 4.67 19.24 13.08
C LEU A 35 4.22 17.80 12.84
N LEU A 36 5.13 16.82 12.85
CA LEU A 36 4.75 15.42 12.75
C LEU A 36 3.87 15.00 13.94
N ALA A 37 4.25 15.39 15.17
CA ALA A 37 3.46 15.08 16.36
C ALA A 37 2.06 15.71 16.30
N ASP A 38 1.98 16.97 15.87
CA ASP A 38 0.70 17.67 15.75
C ASP A 38 -0.19 17.02 14.69
N ARG A 39 0.36 16.67 13.52
CA ARG A 39 -0.40 15.99 12.46
C ARG A 39 -0.90 14.61 12.86
N LEU A 40 -0.07 13.81 13.56
CA LEU A 40 -0.50 12.51 14.06
C LEU A 40 -1.64 12.64 15.07
N ARG A 41 -1.57 13.61 15.99
CA ARG A 41 -2.65 13.89 16.94
C ARG A 41 -3.94 14.32 16.24
N GLU A 42 -3.87 15.25 15.27
CA GLU A 42 -5.05 15.65 14.48
C GLU A 42 -5.68 14.48 13.72
N LEU A 43 -4.87 13.56 13.19
CA LEU A 43 -5.35 12.37 12.49
C LEU A 43 -5.98 11.36 13.44
N GLU A 44 -5.44 11.22 14.65
CA GLU A 44 -6.00 10.40 15.73
C GLU A 44 -7.34 10.98 16.21
N GLU A 45 -7.42 12.28 16.47
CA GLU A 45 -8.65 12.99 16.83
C GLU A 45 -9.74 12.90 15.75
N ALA A 46 -9.33 12.87 14.47
CA ALA A 46 -10.24 12.67 13.34
C ALA A 46 -10.67 11.20 13.13
N GLY A 47 -10.15 10.28 13.93
CA GLY A 47 -10.42 8.84 13.83
C GLY A 47 -9.87 8.18 12.57
N LEU A 48 -8.86 8.76 11.94
CA LEU A 48 -8.23 8.22 10.74
C LEU A 48 -6.99 7.37 11.05
N VAL A 49 -6.38 7.61 12.20
CA VAL A 49 -5.19 6.93 12.68
C VAL A 49 -5.43 6.45 14.09
N ASP A 50 -5.02 5.22 14.37
CA ASP A 50 -4.96 4.66 15.70
C ASP A 50 -3.53 4.70 16.23
N ARG A 51 -3.41 4.97 17.52
CA ARG A 51 -2.17 4.90 18.27
C ARG A 51 -2.23 3.71 19.21
N GLU A 52 -1.35 2.75 19.03
CA GLU A 52 -1.30 1.53 19.81
C GLU A 52 0.01 1.43 20.59
N GLU A 53 -0.08 1.06 21.85
CA GLU A 53 1.08 0.73 22.69
C GLU A 53 1.25 -0.79 22.72
N LEU A 54 2.28 -1.28 22.02
CA LEU A 54 2.57 -2.71 22.00
C LEU A 54 3.10 -3.15 23.37
N PRO A 55 2.63 -4.33 23.87
CA PRO A 55 3.03 -4.83 25.17
C PRO A 55 4.51 -5.24 25.23
N PRO A 56 5.08 -5.37 26.45
CA PRO A 56 6.42 -5.97 26.62
C PRO A 56 6.50 -7.36 25.96
N PRO A 57 7.67 -7.76 25.45
CA PRO A 57 8.99 -7.08 25.53
C PRO A 57 9.19 -5.97 24.51
N ILE A 58 8.26 -5.74 23.59
CA ILE A 58 8.40 -4.78 22.50
C ILE A 58 8.24 -3.33 23.02
N ALA A 59 7.31 -3.08 23.95
CA ALA A 59 7.05 -1.82 24.65
C ALA A 59 7.21 -0.58 23.76
N ARG A 60 6.43 -0.49 22.67
CA ARG A 60 6.59 0.55 21.65
C ARG A 60 5.25 1.10 21.21
N THR A 61 5.21 2.40 20.95
CA THR A 61 4.07 3.06 20.33
C THR A 61 4.17 2.96 18.81
N VAL A 62 3.11 2.48 18.17
CA VAL A 62 2.94 2.45 16.72
C VAL A 62 1.70 3.24 16.32
N TYR A 63 1.73 3.79 15.11
CA TYR A 63 0.60 4.44 14.46
C TYR A 63 0.17 3.57 13.28
N THR A 64 -1.12 3.40 13.09
CA THR A 64 -1.72 2.65 11.99
C THR A 64 -2.96 3.38 11.45
N LEU A 65 -3.35 3.12 10.22
CA LEU A 65 -4.66 3.56 9.78
C LEU A 65 -5.74 2.80 10.55
N SER A 66 -6.72 3.52 11.07
CA SER A 66 -7.94 2.91 11.60
C SER A 66 -8.77 2.29 10.48
N ASP A 67 -9.79 1.48 10.80
CA ASP A 67 -10.74 0.98 9.79
C ASP A 67 -11.40 2.14 9.04
N THR A 68 -11.82 3.19 9.74
CA THR A 68 -12.33 4.42 9.15
C THR A 68 -11.29 5.10 8.25
N GLY A 69 -10.02 5.10 8.68
CA GLY A 69 -8.88 5.62 7.93
C GLY A 69 -8.70 4.89 6.61
N TRP A 70 -8.71 3.56 6.63
CA TRP A 70 -8.61 2.75 5.43
C TRP A 70 -9.70 3.12 4.41
N HIS A 71 -10.98 3.15 4.83
CA HIS A 71 -12.10 3.43 3.95
C HIS A 71 -12.12 4.85 3.39
N LYS A 72 -11.69 5.85 4.19
CA LYS A 72 -11.73 7.26 3.77
C LYS A 72 -10.47 7.71 3.04
N VAL A 73 -9.30 7.22 3.45
CA VAL A 73 -8.01 7.70 2.93
C VAL A 73 -7.66 7.03 1.61
N LEU A 74 -7.90 5.73 1.49
CA LEU A 74 -7.49 4.97 0.32
C LEU A 74 -8.07 5.51 -1.00
N PRO A 75 -9.37 5.83 -1.12
CA PRO A 75 -9.92 6.41 -2.35
C PRO A 75 -9.26 7.74 -2.74
N VAL A 76 -8.92 8.58 -1.76
CA VAL A 76 -8.24 9.86 -2.01
C VAL A 76 -6.82 9.64 -2.51
N VAL A 77 -6.06 8.76 -1.84
CA VAL A 77 -4.70 8.42 -2.26
C VAL A 77 -4.71 7.75 -3.64
N LYS A 78 -5.70 6.88 -3.90
CA LYS A 78 -5.93 6.26 -5.22
C LYS A 78 -6.10 7.32 -6.30
N ALA A 79 -7.01 8.25 -6.13
CA ALA A 79 -7.27 9.31 -7.11
C ALA A 79 -6.02 10.15 -7.39
N ILE A 80 -5.27 10.55 -6.35
CA ILE A 80 -4.03 11.32 -6.49
C ILE A 80 -2.95 10.51 -7.21
N ALA A 81 -2.81 9.23 -6.88
CA ALA A 81 -1.81 8.38 -7.50
C ALA A 81 -2.14 8.09 -8.97
N THR A 82 -3.43 7.89 -9.31
CA THR A 82 -3.88 7.74 -10.70
C THR A 82 -3.53 8.99 -11.50
N PHE A 83 -3.88 10.18 -10.98
CA PHE A 83 -3.51 11.45 -11.61
C PHE A 83 -1.99 11.61 -11.76
N GLY A 84 -1.22 11.25 -10.72
CA GLY A 84 0.24 11.33 -10.75
C GLY A 84 0.88 10.38 -11.77
N LEU A 85 0.34 9.16 -11.95
CA LEU A 85 0.84 8.20 -12.93
C LEU A 85 0.73 8.69 -14.37
N GLU A 86 -0.29 9.46 -14.70
CA GLU A 86 -0.46 10.08 -16.02
C GLU A 86 0.61 11.14 -16.31
N MET A 87 1.23 11.70 -15.27
CA MET A 87 2.26 12.76 -15.36
C MET A 87 3.69 12.22 -15.21
N VAL A 88 3.87 10.95 -14.86
CA VAL A 88 5.20 10.38 -14.67
C VAL A 88 5.89 10.18 -16.01
N VAL A 89 6.96 10.93 -16.23
CA VAL A 89 7.95 10.61 -17.27
C VAL A 89 8.90 9.57 -16.68
N PRO A 90 9.05 8.38 -17.30
CA PRO A 90 9.99 7.38 -16.81
C PRO A 90 11.40 7.95 -16.75
N ASP A 91 11.95 8.07 -15.56
CA ASP A 91 13.34 8.43 -15.31
C ASP A 91 13.99 7.30 -14.53
N GLU A 92 14.97 6.62 -15.14
CA GLU A 92 15.70 5.52 -14.53
C GLU A 92 16.46 5.94 -13.26
N SER A 93 16.70 7.24 -13.08
CA SER A 93 17.36 7.81 -11.90
C SER A 93 16.39 8.16 -10.76
N ALA A 94 15.09 8.21 -11.02
CA ALA A 94 14.10 8.56 -10.01
C ALA A 94 13.88 7.39 -9.05
N LEU A 95 14.35 7.54 -7.82
CA LEU A 95 14.01 6.64 -6.72
C LEU A 95 12.51 6.77 -6.42
N THR A 96 11.70 5.89 -7.02
CA THR A 96 10.29 5.84 -6.66
C THR A 96 10.17 5.31 -5.23
N PRO A 97 9.57 6.05 -4.30
CA PRO A 97 9.41 5.58 -2.94
C PRO A 97 8.72 4.22 -2.92
N LEU A 98 9.25 3.25 -2.17
CA LEU A 98 8.70 1.89 -2.08
C LEU A 98 7.21 1.88 -1.74
N ASN A 99 6.76 2.84 -0.91
CA ASN A 99 5.34 3.01 -0.60
C ASN A 99 4.50 3.43 -1.81
N GLY A 100 5.10 4.05 -2.84
CA GLY A 100 4.45 4.28 -4.12
C GLY A 100 4.12 2.99 -4.87
N PHE A 101 4.95 1.94 -4.73
CA PHE A 101 4.68 0.63 -5.33
C PHE A 101 3.61 -0.15 -4.58
N LEU A 102 3.64 -0.11 -3.25
CA LEU A 102 2.58 -0.68 -2.45
C LEU A 102 1.25 0.01 -2.77
N ALA A 103 1.26 1.34 -2.85
CA ALA A 103 0.11 2.10 -3.32
C ALA A 103 -0.32 1.62 -4.72
N GLY A 104 0.61 1.37 -5.64
CA GLY A 104 0.31 0.83 -6.97
C GLY A 104 -0.41 -0.51 -6.95
N ILE A 105 -0.07 -1.44 -6.05
CA ILE A 105 -0.78 -2.71 -5.86
C ILE A 105 -2.16 -2.44 -5.25
N LEU A 106 -2.24 -1.67 -4.18
CA LEU A 106 -3.51 -1.33 -3.54
C LEU A 106 -4.42 -0.49 -4.44
N LEU A 107 -3.84 0.35 -5.30
CA LEU A 107 -4.57 1.14 -6.30
C LEU A 107 -5.18 0.28 -7.41
N ALA A 108 -4.58 -0.87 -7.70
CA ALA A 108 -5.13 -1.85 -8.63
C ALA A 108 -6.30 -2.63 -8.05
N PHE A 109 -6.56 -2.53 -6.75
CA PHE A 109 -7.71 -3.15 -6.10
C PHE A 109 -9.02 -2.67 -6.72
N ASP A 110 -9.81 -3.62 -7.20
CA ASP A 110 -11.14 -3.37 -7.73
C ASP A 110 -12.19 -3.99 -6.82
N PRO A 111 -12.93 -3.16 -6.04
CA PRO A 111 -13.99 -3.66 -5.16
C PRO A 111 -15.07 -4.45 -5.90
N ALA A 112 -15.35 -4.11 -7.17
CA ALA A 112 -16.36 -4.80 -7.96
C ALA A 112 -15.96 -6.26 -8.28
N THR A 113 -14.67 -6.53 -8.38
CA THR A 113 -14.13 -7.87 -8.61
C THR A 113 -13.90 -8.67 -7.34
N ALA A 114 -13.85 -8.00 -6.17
CA ALA A 114 -13.61 -8.63 -4.88
C ALA A 114 -14.79 -9.49 -4.41
N GLY A 115 -16.03 -9.07 -4.71
CA GLY A 115 -17.22 -9.83 -4.31
C GLY A 115 -17.30 -10.04 -2.80
N ASP A 116 -17.51 -11.30 -2.39
CA ASP A 116 -17.55 -11.72 -0.98
C ASP A 116 -16.17 -12.17 -0.45
N LEU A 117 -15.09 -11.76 -1.09
CA LEU A 117 -13.73 -12.13 -0.68
C LEU A 117 -13.41 -11.59 0.73
N HIS A 118 -12.99 -12.49 1.61
CA HIS A 118 -12.49 -12.19 2.94
C HIS A 118 -11.14 -12.86 3.11
N ALA A 119 -10.05 -12.12 2.93
CA ALA A 119 -8.72 -12.68 3.03
C ALA A 119 -7.69 -11.65 3.52
N SER A 120 -6.72 -12.12 4.31
CA SER A 120 -5.55 -11.34 4.68
C SER A 120 -4.38 -11.67 3.77
N TYR A 121 -3.63 -10.66 3.40
CA TYR A 121 -2.51 -10.75 2.47
C TYR A 121 -1.25 -10.17 3.09
N ARG A 122 -0.12 -10.79 2.73
CA ARG A 122 1.21 -10.26 3.03
C ARG A 122 1.94 -9.98 1.73
N ILE A 123 2.55 -8.80 1.63
CA ILE A 123 3.41 -8.40 0.53
C ILE A 123 4.81 -8.16 1.07
N GLU A 124 5.78 -8.89 0.56
CA GLU A 124 7.19 -8.75 0.86
C GLU A 124 7.90 -8.16 -0.37
N ILE A 125 8.41 -6.93 -0.23
CA ILE A 125 9.11 -6.21 -1.29
C ILE A 125 10.51 -5.88 -0.77
N ASP A 126 11.54 -6.49 -1.35
CA ASP A 126 12.91 -6.43 -0.89
C ASP A 126 13.00 -6.83 0.60
N ASP A 127 13.38 -5.91 1.49
CA ASP A 127 13.49 -6.11 2.94
C ASP A 127 12.23 -5.65 3.72
N ARG A 128 11.17 -5.21 3.04
CA ARG A 128 9.96 -4.67 3.65
C ARG A 128 8.79 -5.63 3.57
N ARG A 129 7.99 -5.60 4.63
CA ARG A 129 6.76 -6.38 4.75
C ARG A 129 5.57 -5.46 4.95
N PHE A 130 4.48 -5.77 4.25
CA PHE A 130 3.20 -5.09 4.32
C PHE A 130 2.09 -6.10 4.50
N GLU A 131 1.11 -5.79 5.34
CA GLU A 131 -0.02 -6.65 5.62
C GLU A 131 -1.32 -5.85 5.55
N PHE A 132 -2.31 -6.40 4.89
CA PHE A 132 -3.65 -5.84 4.78
C PHE A 132 -4.65 -6.97 4.56
N ALA A 133 -5.93 -6.66 4.70
CA ALA A 133 -7.01 -7.58 4.38
C ALA A 133 -7.98 -6.97 3.36
N VAL A 134 -8.77 -7.84 2.75
CA VAL A 134 -9.92 -7.49 1.92
C VAL A 134 -11.15 -8.04 2.60
N ASP A 135 -12.18 -7.24 2.70
CA ASP A 135 -13.52 -7.63 3.12
C ASP A 135 -14.59 -6.98 2.22
N ARG A 136 -15.88 -7.15 2.55
CA ARG A 136 -17.00 -6.56 1.80
C ARG A 136 -16.96 -5.04 1.71
N ALA A 137 -16.35 -4.38 2.69
CA ALA A 137 -16.23 -2.92 2.71
C ALA A 137 -15.01 -2.43 1.91
N GLY A 138 -14.10 -3.31 1.52
CA GLY A 138 -12.91 -3.00 0.73
C GLY A 138 -11.61 -3.43 1.39
N LEU A 139 -10.60 -2.58 1.31
CA LEU A 139 -9.29 -2.80 1.96
C LEU A 139 -9.33 -2.35 3.42
N THR A 140 -8.82 -3.19 4.31
CA THR A 140 -8.79 -2.97 5.75
C THR A 140 -7.46 -3.45 6.36
N ALA A 141 -7.26 -3.22 7.65
CA ALA A 141 -6.12 -3.73 8.38
C ALA A 141 -6.08 -5.26 8.35
N ALA A 142 -4.87 -5.84 8.28
CA ALA A 142 -4.70 -7.28 8.28
C ALA A 142 -5.21 -7.89 9.60
N GLN A 143 -5.91 -9.02 9.48
CA GLN A 143 -6.40 -9.79 10.62
C GLN A 143 -5.93 -11.24 10.50
N GLY A 144 -5.18 -11.72 11.49
CA GLY A 144 -4.70 -13.09 11.53
C GLY A 144 -3.56 -13.41 10.55
N ALA A 145 -3.36 -14.68 10.28
CA ALA A 145 -2.34 -15.15 9.36
C ALA A 145 -2.69 -14.82 7.91
N PRO A 146 -1.71 -14.46 7.05
CA PRO A 146 -1.98 -14.19 5.65
C PRO A 146 -2.39 -15.47 4.91
N ALA A 147 -3.45 -15.39 4.10
CA ALA A 147 -3.87 -16.47 3.19
C ALA A 147 -2.93 -16.57 1.99
N VAL A 148 -2.36 -15.43 1.54
CA VAL A 148 -1.36 -15.38 0.47
C VAL A 148 -0.24 -14.46 0.86
N THR A 149 0.99 -14.89 0.60
CA THR A 149 2.19 -14.05 0.64
C THR A 149 2.72 -13.83 -0.77
N LEU A 150 2.76 -12.55 -1.20
CA LEU A 150 3.41 -12.14 -2.43
C LEU A 150 4.84 -11.71 -2.12
N ARG A 151 5.82 -12.22 -2.88
CA ARG A 151 7.24 -11.81 -2.79
C ARG A 151 7.70 -11.26 -4.12
N ALA A 152 8.26 -10.07 -4.10
CA ALA A 152 8.78 -9.40 -5.29
C ALA A 152 9.94 -8.46 -4.93
N THR A 153 10.70 -8.04 -5.93
CA THR A 153 11.58 -6.87 -5.80
C THR A 153 10.82 -5.61 -6.23
N ALA A 154 11.25 -4.45 -5.72
CA ALA A 154 10.71 -3.17 -6.19
C ALA A 154 10.89 -3.03 -7.71
N ALA A 155 12.06 -3.43 -8.23
CA ALA A 155 12.35 -3.40 -9.67
C ALA A 155 11.37 -4.24 -10.50
N ASP A 156 10.98 -5.43 -10.03
CA ASP A 156 10.02 -6.29 -10.73
C ASP A 156 8.61 -5.67 -10.74
N LEU A 157 8.19 -5.07 -9.64
CA LEU A 157 6.89 -4.41 -9.57
C LEU A 157 6.84 -3.15 -10.45
N ILE A 158 7.93 -2.39 -10.52
CA ILE A 158 8.08 -1.26 -11.46
C ILE A 158 7.93 -1.77 -12.89
N ALA A 159 8.75 -2.75 -13.27
CA ALA A 159 8.74 -3.29 -14.62
C ALA A 159 7.38 -3.90 -14.98
N ALA A 160 6.69 -4.53 -14.03
CA ALA A 160 5.33 -5.06 -14.24
C ALA A 160 4.29 -3.98 -14.53
N ARG A 161 4.44 -2.78 -13.96
CA ARG A 161 3.50 -1.66 -14.12
C ARG A 161 3.89 -0.69 -15.23
N MET A 162 5.18 -0.38 -15.35
CA MET A 162 5.69 0.70 -16.20
C MET A 162 6.53 0.18 -17.37
N GLY A 163 6.70 -1.14 -17.52
CA GLY A 163 7.41 -1.71 -18.66
C GLY A 163 6.81 -1.23 -19.98
N THR A 164 7.67 -0.83 -20.91
CA THR A 164 7.28 -0.19 -22.18
C THR A 164 6.51 -1.14 -23.09
N THR A 165 6.75 -2.45 -22.95
CA THR A 165 6.09 -3.47 -23.75
C THR A 165 5.30 -4.45 -22.90
N ALA A 166 4.25 -5.04 -23.46
CA ALA A 166 3.47 -6.10 -22.81
C ALA A 166 4.36 -7.32 -22.46
N ALA A 167 5.38 -7.60 -23.28
CA ALA A 167 6.32 -8.69 -23.03
C ALA A 167 7.18 -8.44 -21.78
N GLU A 168 7.69 -7.22 -21.59
CA GLU A 168 8.46 -6.83 -20.41
C GLU A 168 7.59 -6.89 -19.15
N ARG A 169 6.38 -6.33 -19.19
CA ARG A 169 5.44 -6.39 -18.06
C ARG A 169 5.12 -7.83 -17.66
N LYS A 170 4.83 -8.69 -18.64
CA LYS A 170 4.57 -10.11 -18.41
C LYS A 170 5.78 -10.85 -17.87
N ALA A 171 6.99 -10.56 -18.37
CA ALA A 171 8.21 -11.14 -17.87
C ALA A 171 8.50 -10.74 -16.40
N ALA A 172 8.25 -9.50 -16.04
CA ALA A 172 8.35 -9.01 -14.68
C ALA A 172 7.35 -9.70 -13.73
N LEU A 173 6.08 -9.81 -14.13
CA LEU A 173 5.06 -10.52 -13.35
C LEU A 173 5.40 -12.00 -13.10
N ARG A 174 6.11 -12.67 -14.00
CA ARG A 174 6.56 -14.05 -13.78
C ARG A 174 7.61 -14.20 -12.68
N ARG A 175 8.33 -13.12 -12.32
CA ARG A 175 9.31 -13.12 -11.23
C ARG A 175 8.65 -12.88 -9.86
N VAL A 176 7.42 -12.36 -9.85
CA VAL A 176 6.63 -12.24 -8.62
C VAL A 176 6.22 -13.63 -8.15
N LYS A 177 6.57 -13.96 -6.91
CA LYS A 177 6.27 -15.25 -6.30
C LYS A 177 5.06 -15.13 -5.39
N PHE A 178 4.21 -16.12 -5.46
CA PHE A 178 3.04 -16.25 -4.60
C PHE A 178 3.17 -17.53 -3.77
N ASP A 179 2.83 -17.44 -2.49
CA ASP A 179 2.82 -18.54 -1.55
C ASP A 179 1.44 -18.55 -0.87
N GLY A 180 0.67 -19.60 -1.09
CA GLY A 180 -0.70 -19.75 -0.63
C GLY A 180 -1.44 -20.79 -1.47
N ASP A 181 -2.70 -21.04 -1.13
CA ASP A 181 -3.58 -21.89 -1.93
C ASP A 181 -3.79 -21.34 -3.34
N ALA A 182 -3.79 -22.24 -4.35
CA ALA A 182 -3.86 -21.84 -5.76
C ALA A 182 -5.11 -21.00 -6.08
N GLY A 183 -6.25 -21.37 -5.53
CA GLY A 183 -7.52 -20.64 -5.74
C GLY A 183 -7.45 -19.22 -5.17
N THR A 184 -6.93 -19.09 -3.94
CA THR A 184 -6.78 -17.79 -3.27
C THR A 184 -5.73 -16.91 -3.94
N VAL A 185 -4.66 -17.51 -4.49
CA VAL A 185 -3.67 -16.81 -5.31
C VAL A 185 -4.29 -16.26 -6.59
N ASP A 186 -5.12 -17.05 -7.28
CA ASP A 186 -5.79 -16.62 -8.51
C ASP A 186 -6.82 -15.53 -8.23
N GLU A 187 -7.52 -15.59 -7.10
CA GLU A 187 -8.39 -14.50 -6.63
C GLU A 187 -7.61 -13.22 -6.37
N MET A 188 -6.50 -13.30 -5.65
CA MET A 188 -5.60 -12.14 -5.41
C MET A 188 -5.15 -11.52 -6.74
N ARG A 189 -4.69 -12.36 -7.69
CA ARG A 189 -4.26 -11.88 -9.00
C ARG A 189 -5.38 -11.15 -9.75
N ARG A 190 -6.59 -11.67 -9.69
CA ARG A 190 -7.77 -11.08 -10.34
C ARG A 190 -8.14 -9.75 -9.69
N VAL A 191 -8.26 -9.72 -8.36
CA VAL A 191 -8.74 -8.56 -7.60
C VAL A 191 -7.73 -7.40 -7.63
N PHE A 192 -6.44 -7.71 -7.73
CA PHE A 192 -5.36 -6.70 -7.80
C PHE A 192 -4.78 -6.53 -9.21
N ALA A 193 -5.45 -7.02 -10.24
CA ALA A 193 -5.00 -6.95 -11.64
C ALA A 193 -3.53 -7.40 -11.84
N LEU A 194 -3.12 -8.46 -11.14
CA LEU A 194 -1.79 -9.07 -11.23
C LEU A 194 -1.73 -10.19 -12.27
N SER A 195 -2.84 -10.48 -12.94
CA SER A 195 -2.95 -11.43 -14.04
C SER A 195 -3.31 -10.68 -15.31
N GLY A 196 -2.47 -10.70 -16.30
CA GLY A 196 -2.77 -10.12 -17.59
C GLY A 196 -1.99 -8.86 -17.95
N ASP A 197 -2.40 -8.18 -18.99
CA ASP A 197 -1.80 -6.91 -19.44
C ASP A 197 -2.38 -5.75 -18.62
N PRO A 198 -1.60 -5.14 -17.71
CA PRO A 198 -2.08 -4.02 -16.91
C PRO A 198 -2.40 -2.75 -17.73
N GLY A 199 -2.09 -2.74 -19.02
CA GLY A 199 -2.39 -1.62 -19.93
C GLY A 199 -3.83 -1.55 -20.43
N LEU A 200 -4.68 -2.56 -20.13
CA LEU A 200 -6.06 -2.63 -20.66
C LEU A 200 -7.14 -2.15 -19.70
N GLN A 201 -6.79 -1.68 -18.50
CA GLN A 201 -7.77 -1.20 -17.51
C GLN A 201 -7.72 0.32 -17.25
N ALA A 202 -7.10 1.08 -18.12
CA ALA A 202 -7.17 2.54 -18.14
C ALA A 202 -8.16 2.98 -19.24
N THR A 203 -9.44 2.82 -19.00
CA THR A 203 -10.53 3.54 -19.68
C THR A 203 -11.52 4.04 -18.65
#